data_dff5341490eb9973fb61fdba37ee2964
#
_entry.id   dff5341490eb9973fb61fdba37ee2964
#
_cell.length_a   1.000
_cell.length_b   1.000
_cell.length_c   1.000
_cell.angle_alpha   90.00
_cell.angle_beta   90.00
_cell.angle_gamma   90.00
#
_symmetry.space_group_name_H-M   'P 1'
#
loop_
_entity.id
_entity.type
_entity.pdbx_description
1 polymer ?
#
loop_
_entity_poly.entity_id
_entity_poly.type
_entity_poly.pdbx_seq_one_letter_code
_entity_poly.pdbx_strand_id
1 'polypeptide(L)'
;MTVTDVRLWTVTEYHHMTETGILNPDERVELIDGQIISLSAKNPPHAATNLCAADYLRNLLTGLALIRIQDPIALSRNSEPEPDIAVVQINSRFYQDFHPAPANIFLLV
;
A
#
# COMPACT_ATOMS: atom_id res chain seq x y z
N MET A 1 -5.89 22.58 32.31
CA MET A 1 -6.27 22.02 31.00
C MET A 1 -5.44 20.77 30.73
N THR A 2 -6.09 19.72 30.31
CA THR A 2 -5.41 18.47 29.94
C THR A 2 -5.13 18.48 28.45
N VAL A 3 -3.89 18.24 28.05
CA VAL A 3 -3.52 18.06 26.65
C VAL A 3 -3.51 16.55 26.37
N THR A 4 -4.21 16.15 25.35
CA THR A 4 -4.27 14.75 24.94
C THR A 4 -3.62 14.62 23.56
N ASP A 5 -2.57 13.80 23.48
CA ASP A 5 -1.91 13.49 22.24
C ASP A 5 -2.39 12.13 21.73
N VAL A 6 -2.54 12.01 20.42
CA VAL A 6 -2.82 10.73 19.78
C VAL A 6 -1.50 9.98 19.65
N ARG A 7 -1.48 8.74 20.14
CA ARG A 7 -0.32 7.89 19.92
C ARG A 7 -0.29 7.41 18.48
N LEU A 8 0.82 7.69 17.79
CA LEU A 8 1.04 7.27 16.42
C LEU A 8 1.90 6.01 16.38
N TRP A 9 1.54 5.09 15.50
CA TRP A 9 2.23 3.81 15.34
C TRP A 9 3.30 3.90 14.25
N THR A 10 4.36 3.11 14.40
CA THR A 10 5.35 2.92 13.34
C THR A 10 4.99 1.71 12.49
N VAL A 11 5.59 1.61 11.30
CA VAL A 11 5.44 0.43 10.44
C VAL A 11 5.90 -0.85 11.15
N THR A 12 6.98 -0.78 11.90
CA THR A 12 7.48 -1.92 12.70
C THR A 12 6.45 -2.40 13.70
N GLU A 13 5.83 -1.48 14.43
CA GLU A 13 4.76 -1.80 15.38
C GLU A 13 3.52 -2.36 14.67
N TYR A 14 3.17 -1.79 13.54
CA TYR A 14 2.06 -2.23 12.71
C TYR A 14 2.24 -3.68 12.23
N HIS A 15 3.44 -4.03 11.74
CA HIS A 15 3.76 -5.40 11.35
C HIS A 15 3.69 -6.35 12.54
N HIS A 16 4.15 -5.90 13.70
CA HIS A 16 4.09 -6.70 14.93
C HIS A 16 2.63 -6.99 15.35
N MET A 17 1.73 -6.02 15.20
CA MET A 17 0.30 -6.23 15.46
C MET A 17 -0.30 -7.30 14.55
N THR A 18 0.13 -7.37 13.31
CA THR A 18 -0.31 -8.41 12.37
C THR A 18 0.24 -9.78 12.78
N GLU A 19 1.52 -9.85 13.12
CA GLU A 19 2.18 -11.08 13.53
C GLU A 19 1.60 -11.67 14.82
N THR A 20 1.20 -10.82 15.76
CA THR A 20 0.66 -11.23 17.07
C THR A 20 -0.85 -11.43 17.07
N GLY A 21 -1.53 -11.16 15.96
CA GLY A 21 -2.97 -11.32 15.84
C GLY A 21 -3.81 -10.17 16.41
N ILE A 22 -3.18 -9.08 16.84
CA ILE A 22 -3.92 -7.87 17.27
C ILE A 22 -4.72 -7.34 16.08
N LEU A 23 -4.11 -7.34 14.88
CA LEU A 23 -4.81 -7.13 13.62
C LEU A 23 -5.05 -8.49 12.97
N ASN A 24 -6.30 -8.79 12.66
CA ASN A 24 -6.65 -10.04 11.99
C ASN A 24 -6.11 -10.01 10.55
N PRO A 25 -5.51 -11.09 10.04
CA PRO A 25 -5.03 -11.14 8.65
C PRO A 25 -6.12 -10.84 7.61
N ASP A 26 -7.39 -11.12 7.93
CA ASP A 26 -8.52 -10.85 7.04
C ASP A 26 -9.01 -9.40 7.11
N GLU A 27 -8.55 -8.63 8.10
CA GLU A 27 -8.87 -7.20 8.18
C GLU A 27 -8.12 -6.44 7.10
N ARG A 28 -8.86 -5.66 6.34
CA ARG A 28 -8.27 -4.79 5.34
C ARG A 28 -8.04 -3.41 5.94
N VAL A 29 -6.78 -3.14 6.24
CA VAL A 29 -6.35 -1.88 6.84
C VAL A 29 -5.09 -1.39 6.16
N GLU A 30 -4.80 -0.10 6.34
CA GLU A 30 -3.52 0.50 5.94
C GLU A 30 -3.03 1.42 7.05
N LEU A 31 -1.73 1.70 7.06
CA LEU A 31 -1.12 2.63 8.02
C LEU A 31 -0.82 3.95 7.31
N ILE A 32 -1.44 5.04 7.78
CA ILE A 32 -1.26 6.39 7.24
C ILE A 32 -0.91 7.33 8.37
N ASP A 33 0.28 7.93 8.32
CA ASP A 33 0.77 8.87 9.33
C ASP A 33 0.58 8.35 10.76
N GLY A 34 0.89 7.07 10.96
CA GLY A 34 0.79 6.42 12.25
C GLY A 34 -0.61 5.99 12.67
N GLN A 35 -1.62 6.18 11.83
CA GLN A 35 -3.00 5.79 12.11
C GLN A 35 -3.40 4.58 11.27
N ILE A 36 -4.05 3.62 11.91
CA ILE A 36 -4.56 2.43 11.25
C ILE A 36 -5.95 2.74 10.72
N ILE A 37 -6.09 2.69 9.40
CA ILE A 37 -7.30 3.10 8.69
C ILE A 37 -7.90 1.88 8.01
N SER A 38 -9.19 1.66 8.23
CA SER A 38 -9.91 0.57 7.57
C SER A 38 -10.16 0.91 6.10
N LEU A 39 -9.90 -0.06 5.24
CA LEU A 39 -10.16 0.07 3.81
C LEU A 39 -11.59 -0.36 3.50
N SER A 40 -12.29 0.45 2.70
CA SER A 40 -13.64 0.14 2.27
C SER A 40 -13.63 -0.97 1.21
N ALA A 41 -14.68 -1.79 1.22
CA ALA A 41 -14.92 -2.72 0.14
C ALA A 41 -15.20 -1.95 -1.16
N LYS A 42 -14.63 -2.45 -2.27
CA LYS A 42 -14.85 -1.82 -3.58
C LYS A 42 -16.12 -2.35 -4.21
N ASN A 43 -16.90 -1.41 -4.78
CA ASN A 43 -18.03 -1.81 -5.61
C ASN A 43 -17.56 -2.25 -7.01
N PRO A 44 -18.39 -2.98 -7.78
CA PRO A 44 -17.99 -3.47 -9.09
C PRO A 44 -17.50 -2.40 -10.07
N PRO A 45 -18.13 -1.23 -10.22
CA PRO A 45 -17.63 -0.18 -11.12
C PRO A 45 -16.24 0.31 -10.75
N HIS A 46 -15.96 0.49 -9.46
CA HIS A 46 -14.64 0.93 -9.00
C HIS A 46 -13.57 -0.13 -9.28
N ALA A 47 -13.87 -1.40 -8.98
CA ALA A 47 -12.97 -2.51 -9.26
C ALA A 47 -12.68 -2.65 -10.76
N ALA A 48 -13.69 -2.51 -11.59
CA ALA A 48 -13.56 -2.56 -13.05
C ALA A 48 -12.68 -1.42 -13.59
N THR A 49 -12.87 -0.21 -13.06
CA THR A 49 -12.07 0.96 -13.45
C THR A 49 -10.59 0.75 -13.10
N ASN A 50 -10.30 0.24 -11.90
CA ASN A 50 -8.94 -0.04 -11.48
C ASN A 50 -8.29 -1.13 -12.35
N LEU A 51 -9.01 -2.19 -12.64
CA LEU A 51 -8.51 -3.27 -13.47
C LEU A 51 -8.22 -2.81 -14.89
N CYS A 52 -9.12 -2.02 -15.47
CA CYS A 52 -8.97 -1.46 -16.80
C CYS A 52 -7.75 -0.52 -16.88
N ALA A 53 -7.59 0.36 -15.89
CA ALA A 53 -6.46 1.28 -15.80
C ALA A 53 -5.13 0.53 -15.65
N ALA A 54 -5.10 -0.49 -14.79
CA ALA A 54 -3.91 -1.31 -14.57
C ALA A 54 -3.51 -2.06 -15.84
N ASP A 55 -4.47 -2.62 -16.55
CA ASP A 55 -4.24 -3.34 -17.80
C ASP A 55 -3.69 -2.42 -18.88
N TYR A 56 -4.27 -1.24 -19.02
CA TYR A 56 -3.79 -0.20 -19.94
C TYR A 56 -2.33 0.18 -19.62
N LEU A 57 -2.02 0.43 -18.34
CA LEU A 57 -0.67 0.80 -17.93
C LEU A 57 0.34 -0.33 -18.13
N ARG A 58 -0.05 -1.58 -17.89
CA ARG A 58 0.81 -2.73 -18.17
C ARG A 58 1.19 -2.82 -19.63
N ASN A 59 0.22 -2.66 -20.51
CA ASN A 59 0.46 -2.69 -21.95
C ASN A 59 1.34 -1.54 -22.41
N LEU A 60 1.07 -0.33 -21.90
CA LEU A 60 1.81 0.88 -22.27
C LEU A 60 3.26 0.84 -21.79
N LEU A 61 3.49 0.31 -20.58
CA LEU A 61 4.77 0.38 -19.87
C LEU A 61 5.52 -0.96 -19.83
N THR A 62 5.19 -1.89 -20.70
CA THR A 62 5.85 -3.19 -20.80
C THR A 62 7.36 -3.01 -20.93
N GLY A 63 8.13 -3.65 -20.04
CA GLY A 63 9.58 -3.57 -20.01
C GLY A 63 10.15 -2.29 -19.39
N LEU A 64 9.30 -1.31 -19.05
CA LEU A 64 9.73 -0.03 -18.46
C LEU A 64 9.40 0.07 -16.98
N ALA A 65 8.33 -0.56 -16.51
CA ALA A 65 7.87 -0.50 -15.14
C ALA A 65 7.05 -1.73 -14.78
N LEU A 66 6.86 -1.96 -13.46
CA LEU A 66 5.92 -2.93 -12.93
C LEU A 66 4.67 -2.20 -12.45
N ILE A 67 3.51 -2.83 -12.63
CA ILE A 67 2.22 -2.32 -12.18
C ILE A 67 1.77 -3.18 -11.01
N ARG A 68 1.56 -2.56 -9.85
CA ARG A 68 1.07 -3.21 -8.63
C ARG A 68 -0.35 -2.76 -8.36
N ILE A 69 -1.19 -3.68 -7.91
CA ILE A 69 -2.59 -3.39 -7.58
C ILE A 69 -2.81 -3.71 -6.12
N GLN A 70 -3.18 -2.70 -5.33
CA GLN A 70 -3.60 -2.86 -3.92
C GLN A 70 -2.57 -3.55 -3.03
N ASP A 71 -1.30 -3.43 -3.34
CA ASP A 71 -0.23 -3.94 -2.51
C ASP A 71 0.41 -2.81 -1.72
N PRO A 72 0.97 -3.11 -0.54
CA PRO A 72 1.61 -2.08 0.29
C PRO A 72 2.81 -1.44 -0.38
N ILE A 73 3.03 -0.16 -0.05
CA ILE A 73 4.26 0.56 -0.35
C ILE A 73 4.88 1.06 0.96
N ALA A 74 6.20 1.12 1.00
CA ALA A 74 6.94 1.62 2.17
C ALA A 74 7.16 3.13 2.02
N LEU A 75 6.17 3.92 2.42
CA LEU A 75 6.20 5.36 2.17
C LEU A 75 7.09 6.11 3.17
N SER A 76 6.98 5.78 4.45
CA SER A 76 7.76 6.39 5.53
C SER A 76 7.78 5.46 6.74
N ARG A 77 8.43 5.90 7.83
CA ARG A 77 8.46 5.16 9.09
C ARG A 77 7.06 4.91 9.65
N ASN A 78 6.11 5.80 9.38
CA ASN A 78 4.76 5.77 9.94
C ASN A 78 3.68 5.53 8.91
N SER A 79 4.04 5.21 7.66
CA SER A 79 3.05 5.04 6.60
C SER A 79 3.40 3.86 5.70
N GLU A 80 2.46 2.94 5.59
CA GLU A 80 2.49 1.81 4.68
C GLU A 80 1.11 1.68 4.03
N PRO A 81 0.78 2.59 3.10
CA PRO A 81 -0.51 2.56 2.43
C PRO A 81 -0.60 1.47 1.37
N GLU A 82 -1.82 1.13 0.99
CA GLU A 82 -2.11 0.20 -0.10
C GLU A 82 -2.82 0.97 -1.22
N PRO A 83 -2.09 1.64 -2.11
CA PRO A 83 -2.71 2.37 -3.21
C PRO A 83 -3.44 1.43 -4.17
N ASP A 84 -4.45 1.92 -4.85
CA ASP A 84 -5.18 1.13 -5.85
C ASP A 84 -4.23 0.64 -6.94
N ILE A 85 -3.38 1.54 -7.44
CA ILE A 85 -2.38 1.21 -8.46
C ILE A 85 -1.07 1.93 -8.10
N ALA A 86 0.04 1.20 -8.18
CA ALA A 86 1.38 1.77 -8.10
C ALA A 86 2.19 1.37 -9.33
N VAL A 87 2.75 2.37 -10.00
CA VAL A 87 3.70 2.17 -11.09
C VAL A 87 5.09 2.30 -10.51
N VAL A 88 5.84 1.21 -10.52
CA VAL A 88 7.11 1.13 -9.80
C VAL A 88 8.24 0.66 -10.70
N GLN A 89 9.47 0.95 -10.26
CA GLN A 89 10.68 0.50 -10.93
C GLN A 89 10.70 -1.03 -11.03
N ILE A 90 11.20 -1.55 -12.15
CA ILE A 90 11.36 -2.99 -12.33
C ILE A 90 12.33 -3.52 -11.27
N ASN A 91 11.93 -4.61 -10.62
CA ASN A 91 12.72 -5.34 -9.66
C ASN A 91 12.79 -6.80 -10.10
N SER A 92 14.00 -7.37 -10.17
CA SER A 92 14.21 -8.74 -10.67
C SER A 92 13.54 -9.81 -9.82
N ARG A 93 13.25 -9.50 -8.54
CA ARG A 93 12.57 -10.38 -7.60
C ARG A 93 11.11 -9.96 -7.33
N PHE A 94 10.57 -9.03 -8.10
CA PHE A 94 9.20 -8.54 -7.97
C PHE A 94 8.85 -8.04 -6.58
N TYR A 95 9.82 -7.38 -5.91
CA TYR A 95 9.69 -6.86 -4.54
C TYR A 95 9.36 -7.96 -3.51
N GLN A 96 9.89 -9.15 -3.71
CA GLN A 96 9.73 -10.26 -2.75
C GLN A 96 10.33 -9.93 -1.39
N ASP A 97 11.41 -9.15 -1.35
CA ASP A 97 12.20 -8.92 -0.14
C ASP A 97 11.82 -7.63 0.60
N PHE A 98 11.17 -6.69 -0.06
CA PHE A 98 10.76 -5.40 0.53
C PHE A 98 9.65 -4.77 -0.31
N HIS A 99 8.89 -3.86 0.30
CA HIS A 99 7.91 -3.08 -0.43
C HIS A 99 8.58 -1.91 -1.16
N PRO A 100 8.04 -1.48 -2.32
CA PRO A 100 8.58 -0.30 -3.02
C PRO A 100 8.58 0.92 -2.10
N ALA A 101 9.70 1.63 -2.09
CA ALA A 101 9.88 2.88 -1.36
C ALA A 101 9.74 4.06 -2.33
N PRO A 102 9.66 5.32 -1.85
CA PRO A 102 9.48 6.49 -2.72
C PRO A 102 10.43 6.55 -3.90
N ALA A 103 11.70 6.15 -3.72
CA ALA A 103 12.69 6.14 -4.80
C ALA A 103 12.36 5.14 -5.92
N ASN A 104 11.52 4.16 -5.65
CA ASN A 104 11.13 3.12 -6.61
C ASN A 104 9.80 3.43 -7.31
N ILE A 105 9.11 4.49 -6.90
CA ILE A 105 7.73 4.76 -7.33
C ILE A 105 7.71 5.88 -8.36
N PHE A 106 7.05 5.63 -9.49
CA PHE A 106 6.85 6.63 -10.55
C PHE A 106 5.50 7.31 -10.46
N LEU A 107 4.45 6.55 -10.08
CA LEU A 107 3.08 7.05 -10.05
C LEU A 107 2.25 6.25 -9.06
N LEU A 108 1.37 6.93 -8.32
CA LEU A 108 0.36 6.32 -7.46
C LEU A 108 -1.04 6.77 -7.89
N VAL A 109 -1.98 5.84 -7.80
CA VAL A 109 -3.40 6.12 -8.03
C VAL A 109 -4.21 5.67 -6.82
#